data_dac7788407716468b055f0a78c4005fb
#
_entry.id   dac7788407716468b055f0a78c4005fb
#
_cell.length_a   1.000
_cell.length_b   1.000
_cell.length_c   1.000
_cell.angle_alpha   90.00
_cell.angle_beta   90.00
_cell.angle_gamma   90.00
#
_symmetry.space_group_name_H-M   'P 1'
#
loop_
_entity.id
_entity.type
_entity.pdbx_description
1 polymer ?
#
loop_
_entity_poly.entity_id
_entity_poly.type
_entity_poly.pdbx_seq_one_letter_code
_entity_poly.pdbx_strand_id
1 'polypeptide(L)'
;MPKYDAVVIGAGNGGLAAACRMALAGKKTLLVERHNLPGGCASSFRRGRFEFETALHELCEWGTPENSGNCRNTVVEEYGVPLKGCIVPENFRVITTASDGKTHIDAVLPCGVEAFTDRMEELVPGCRKSIEDFFAIGKECLDAGNYSLSVNGKTDSKYMMEHFPNFLKVGSYSVNKVFKALKMPALAQDIMNTYWGYLAIDADRLSYLQYSNMVNLYVRHGAWIPDKTSHELTTGMLERFRAMGGDAWFDCTAEQILFDDNKAVCGVQTNRGVIETKHVLCNGNPSMVYATMVPPEVIPERMIKLANARKHCARMFVVYLGLDKSAEELGLTDYSIFMQDSADSVKEYNSGKTLETNNNMVSVCYNAVNKNFSPPGTCVLSLTTLYMEDAWADVKEEDYVATKNRIARRMIDKFEKTLGVEITPYIEEIEVATPWTMCRFVNTPQGSAYGYELDDWDSMMARMRMMGTENQVKGLKFVGAASIRGDGYNSAIFSGSTMAKLTLADMKKEEEG
;
A
#
# COMPACT_ATOMS: atom_id res chain seq x y z
N MET A 1 4.99 -5.87 -36.72
CA MET A 1 5.05 -5.73 -35.26
C MET A 1 3.61 -5.63 -34.75
N PRO A 2 3.26 -6.27 -33.62
CA PRO A 2 1.94 -6.09 -33.07
C PRO A 2 1.76 -4.64 -32.59
N LYS A 3 0.57 -4.08 -32.82
CA LYS A 3 0.25 -2.70 -32.50
C LYS A 3 -0.91 -2.62 -31.51
N TYR A 4 -0.71 -1.82 -30.45
CA TYR A 4 -1.68 -1.57 -29.39
C TYR A 4 -1.84 -0.07 -29.16
N ASP A 5 -3.04 0.33 -28.70
CA ASP A 5 -3.29 1.72 -28.30
C ASP A 5 -2.47 2.06 -27.03
N ALA A 6 -2.37 1.09 -26.11
CA ALA A 6 -1.54 1.21 -24.93
C ALA A 6 -0.86 -0.10 -24.54
N VAL A 7 0.33 0.00 -23.94
CA VAL A 7 1.03 -1.10 -23.29
C VAL A 7 1.11 -0.80 -21.79
N VAL A 8 0.70 -1.77 -20.97
CA VAL A 8 0.84 -1.73 -19.52
C VAL A 8 1.99 -2.64 -19.12
N ILE A 9 2.97 -2.13 -18.39
CA ILE A 9 4.14 -2.88 -17.92
C ILE A 9 3.97 -3.22 -16.45
N GLY A 10 3.88 -4.52 -16.14
CA GLY A 10 3.74 -5.06 -14.78
C GLY A 10 2.29 -5.30 -14.36
N ALA A 11 1.96 -6.55 -13.97
CA ALA A 11 0.64 -7.01 -13.58
C ALA A 11 0.39 -6.97 -12.05
N GLY A 12 0.99 -6.02 -11.33
CA GLY A 12 0.58 -5.69 -9.97
C GLY A 12 -0.73 -4.88 -9.95
N ASN A 13 -1.27 -4.60 -8.77
CA ASN A 13 -2.56 -3.90 -8.59
C ASN A 13 -2.71 -2.64 -9.45
N GLY A 14 -1.69 -1.79 -9.51
CA GLY A 14 -1.72 -0.57 -10.31
C GLY A 14 -1.79 -0.82 -11.81
N GLY A 15 -0.99 -1.78 -12.31
CA GLY A 15 -1.00 -2.16 -13.72
C GLY A 15 -2.30 -2.82 -14.14
N LEU A 16 -2.83 -3.75 -13.34
CA LEU A 16 -4.11 -4.40 -13.60
C LEU A 16 -5.27 -3.40 -13.61
N ALA A 17 -5.31 -2.47 -12.65
CA ALA A 17 -6.32 -1.43 -12.61
C ALA A 17 -6.24 -0.50 -13.83
N ALA A 18 -5.02 -0.15 -14.27
CA ALA A 18 -4.81 0.63 -15.48
C ALA A 18 -5.26 -0.13 -16.74
N ALA A 19 -4.88 -1.40 -16.86
CA ALA A 19 -5.26 -2.26 -17.97
C ALA A 19 -6.79 -2.42 -18.08
N CYS A 20 -7.45 -2.72 -16.95
CA CYS A 20 -8.93 -2.79 -16.89
C CYS A 20 -9.56 -1.47 -17.33
N ARG A 21 -9.07 -0.33 -16.85
CA ARG A 21 -9.62 0.99 -17.23
C ARG A 21 -9.45 1.29 -18.71
N MET A 22 -8.31 0.96 -19.30
CA MET A 22 -8.07 1.14 -20.75
C MET A 22 -8.99 0.23 -21.58
N ALA A 23 -9.10 -1.04 -21.22
CA ALA A 23 -9.96 -2.00 -21.91
C ALA A 23 -11.45 -1.63 -21.78
N LEU A 24 -11.90 -1.19 -20.60
CA LEU A 24 -13.25 -0.68 -20.37
C LEU A 24 -13.60 0.51 -21.27
N ALA A 25 -12.60 1.33 -21.64
CA ALA A 25 -12.75 2.42 -22.61
C ALA A 25 -12.63 1.96 -24.08
N GLY A 26 -12.59 0.66 -24.35
CA GLY A 26 -12.51 0.09 -25.70
C GLY A 26 -11.14 0.24 -26.38
N LYS A 27 -10.07 0.58 -25.62
CA LYS A 27 -8.73 0.71 -26.20
C LYS A 27 -8.04 -0.65 -26.25
N LYS A 28 -7.46 -0.98 -27.42
CA LYS A 28 -6.68 -2.21 -27.62
C LYS A 28 -5.43 -2.17 -26.73
N THR A 29 -5.44 -2.92 -25.65
CA THR A 29 -4.42 -2.83 -24.59
C THR A 29 -3.70 -4.16 -24.40
N LEU A 30 -2.36 -4.10 -24.30
CA LEU A 30 -1.51 -5.22 -23.92
C LEU A 30 -0.96 -5.00 -22.51
N LEU A 31 -1.12 -6.00 -21.65
CA LEU A 31 -0.44 -6.10 -20.36
C LEU A 31 0.74 -7.06 -20.48
N VAL A 32 1.94 -6.62 -20.13
CA VAL A 32 3.13 -7.48 -20.09
C VAL A 32 3.61 -7.65 -18.65
N GLU A 33 3.89 -8.90 -18.26
CA GLU A 33 4.36 -9.27 -16.92
C GLU A 33 5.55 -10.23 -17.04
N ARG A 34 6.63 -9.93 -16.33
CA ARG A 34 7.84 -10.77 -16.36
C ARG A 34 7.66 -12.09 -15.61
N HIS A 35 6.81 -12.12 -14.60
CA HIS A 35 6.47 -13.31 -13.82
C HIS A 35 5.44 -14.17 -14.56
N ASN A 36 5.27 -15.42 -14.13
CA ASN A 36 4.24 -16.32 -14.67
C ASN A 36 2.85 -16.11 -14.07
N LEU A 37 2.72 -15.26 -13.04
CA LEU A 37 1.47 -14.96 -12.32
C LEU A 37 1.26 -13.44 -12.19
N PRO A 38 -0.01 -12.97 -12.17
CA PRO A 38 -0.32 -11.60 -11.83
C PRO A 38 -0.18 -11.37 -10.32
N GLY A 39 -0.12 -10.10 -9.90
CA GLY A 39 -0.32 -9.69 -8.54
C GLY A 39 0.83 -8.84 -7.96
N GLY A 40 2.07 -9.14 -8.25
CA GLY A 40 3.19 -8.51 -7.56
C GLY A 40 3.14 -8.82 -6.06
N CYS A 41 3.01 -7.80 -5.19
CA CYS A 41 2.78 -8.01 -3.76
C CYS A 41 1.40 -8.62 -3.44
N ALA A 42 0.42 -8.47 -4.33
CA ALA A 42 -0.92 -9.05 -4.20
C ALA A 42 -0.98 -10.44 -4.85
N SER A 43 -0.09 -11.31 -4.43
CA SER A 43 -0.02 -12.72 -4.86
C SER A 43 -0.06 -13.65 -3.64
N SER A 44 -0.14 -14.95 -3.89
CA SER A 44 -0.04 -15.97 -2.87
C SER A 44 0.98 -17.03 -3.26
N PHE A 45 1.37 -17.84 -2.30
CA PHE A 45 2.21 -19.01 -2.54
C PHE A 45 1.82 -20.17 -1.62
N ARG A 46 2.12 -21.39 -2.02
CA ARG A 46 1.77 -22.60 -1.24
C ARG A 46 3.01 -23.28 -0.68
N ARG A 47 2.86 -23.76 0.57
CA ARG A 47 3.76 -24.73 1.19
C ARG A 47 2.92 -25.78 1.92
N GLY A 48 3.26 -27.03 1.73
CA GLY A 48 2.45 -28.12 2.24
C GLY A 48 0.97 -27.96 1.84
N ARG A 49 0.10 -27.97 2.83
CA ARG A 49 -1.35 -27.77 2.65
C ARG A 49 -1.81 -26.31 2.79
N PHE A 50 -0.91 -25.39 3.13
CA PHE A 50 -1.23 -23.98 3.37
C PHE A 50 -1.02 -23.13 2.12
N GLU A 51 -1.90 -22.15 1.94
CA GLU A 51 -1.72 -21.03 1.03
C GLU A 51 -1.49 -19.76 1.85
N PHE A 52 -0.38 -19.08 1.61
CA PHE A 52 0.03 -17.90 2.34
C PHE A 52 -0.25 -16.65 1.54
N GLU A 53 -0.81 -15.65 2.19
CA GLU A 53 -0.92 -14.28 1.70
C GLU A 53 0.46 -13.60 1.73
N THR A 54 0.88 -13.00 0.61
CA THR A 54 2.24 -12.44 0.52
C THR A 54 2.41 -11.17 1.34
N ALA A 55 1.44 -10.24 1.28
CA ALA A 55 1.64 -8.92 1.89
C ALA A 55 0.34 -8.22 2.33
N LEU A 56 -0.83 -8.69 1.98
CA LEU A 56 -2.06 -8.07 2.40
C LEU A 56 -2.27 -8.28 3.90
N HIS A 57 -2.36 -7.19 4.64
CA HIS A 57 -2.94 -7.24 5.96
C HIS A 57 -4.47 -7.12 5.82
N GLU A 58 -4.94 -6.00 5.29
CA GLU A 58 -6.36 -5.72 5.09
C GLU A 58 -6.56 -4.65 4.01
N LEU A 59 -7.73 -4.61 3.42
CA LEU A 59 -8.11 -3.58 2.44
C LEU A 59 -8.93 -2.48 3.11
N CYS A 60 -8.47 -1.26 3.06
CA CYS A 60 -9.30 -0.09 3.34
C CYS A 60 -10.09 0.35 2.09
N GLU A 61 -11.03 1.29 2.22
CA GLU A 61 -11.89 1.76 1.12
C GLU A 61 -12.69 0.64 0.44
N TRP A 62 -12.92 -0.48 1.14
CA TRP A 62 -13.74 -1.56 0.61
C TRP A 62 -15.17 -1.46 1.13
N GLY A 63 -15.38 -1.65 2.42
CA GLY A 63 -16.69 -1.54 3.06
C GLY A 63 -17.71 -2.61 2.63
N THR A 64 -18.99 -2.30 2.87
CA THR A 64 -20.12 -3.10 2.40
C THR A 64 -20.74 -2.51 1.13
N PRO A 65 -21.65 -3.20 0.44
CA PRO A 65 -22.40 -2.61 -0.67
C PRO A 65 -23.12 -1.30 -0.32
N GLU A 66 -23.63 -1.19 0.91
CA GLU A 66 -24.38 -0.02 1.41
C GLU A 66 -23.46 1.13 1.84
N ASN A 67 -22.23 0.82 2.23
CA ASN A 67 -21.20 1.77 2.67
C ASN A 67 -19.88 1.51 1.92
N SER A 68 -19.94 1.48 0.59
CA SER A 68 -18.81 1.15 -0.25
C SER A 68 -17.81 2.30 -0.39
N GLY A 69 -16.52 1.97 -0.34
CA GLY A 69 -15.44 2.90 -0.67
C GLY A 69 -15.07 2.87 -2.15
N ASN A 70 -14.23 3.82 -2.56
CA ASN A 70 -13.83 3.98 -3.96
C ASN A 70 -13.10 2.76 -4.53
N CYS A 71 -12.34 2.04 -3.71
CA CYS A 71 -11.62 0.85 -4.16
C CYS A 71 -12.60 -0.25 -4.57
N ARG A 72 -13.59 -0.56 -3.71
CA ARG A 72 -14.65 -1.52 -4.01
C ARG A 72 -15.43 -1.11 -5.25
N ASN A 73 -15.87 0.16 -5.33
CA ASN A 73 -16.63 0.66 -6.47
C ASN A 73 -15.86 0.49 -7.78
N THR A 74 -14.57 0.79 -7.79
CA THR A 74 -13.73 0.62 -8.98
C THR A 74 -13.59 -0.85 -9.38
N VAL A 75 -13.30 -1.73 -8.43
CA VAL A 75 -12.99 -3.14 -8.73
C VAL A 75 -14.27 -3.94 -8.97
N VAL A 76 -15.26 -3.82 -8.09
CA VAL A 76 -16.47 -4.64 -8.15
C VAL A 76 -17.50 -4.06 -9.11
N GLU A 77 -17.83 -2.76 -8.97
CA GLU A 77 -18.93 -2.17 -9.74
C GLU A 77 -18.47 -1.75 -11.14
N GLU A 78 -17.31 -1.07 -11.30
CA GLU A 78 -16.88 -0.61 -12.62
C GLU A 78 -16.21 -1.72 -13.46
N TYR A 79 -15.29 -2.52 -12.84
CA TYR A 79 -14.60 -3.60 -13.58
C TYR A 79 -15.37 -4.91 -13.56
N GLY A 80 -16.35 -5.08 -12.66
CA GLY A 80 -17.19 -6.26 -12.57
C GLY A 80 -16.47 -7.49 -11.99
N VAL A 81 -15.49 -7.31 -11.09
CA VAL A 81 -14.78 -8.42 -10.45
C VAL A 81 -15.67 -9.02 -9.36
N PRO A 82 -16.06 -10.31 -9.47
CA PRO A 82 -16.94 -10.95 -8.49
C PRO A 82 -16.13 -11.41 -7.26
N LEU A 83 -15.74 -10.48 -6.39
CA LEU A 83 -14.94 -10.77 -5.22
C LEU A 83 -15.82 -10.94 -3.97
N LYS A 84 -15.57 -11.99 -3.19
CA LYS A 84 -16.19 -12.27 -1.89
C LYS A 84 -15.17 -12.11 -0.78
N GLY A 85 -15.63 -11.82 0.43
CA GLY A 85 -14.76 -11.70 1.59
C GLY A 85 -15.50 -11.25 2.85
N CYS A 86 -14.73 -10.96 3.88
CA CYS A 86 -15.19 -10.68 5.21
C CYS A 86 -14.79 -9.27 5.65
N ILE A 87 -15.64 -8.62 6.44
CA ILE A 87 -15.27 -7.40 7.18
C ILE A 87 -14.47 -7.81 8.42
N VAL A 88 -13.41 -7.08 8.68
CA VAL A 88 -12.64 -7.18 9.93
C VAL A 88 -13.41 -6.39 11.00
N PRO A 89 -13.78 -7.02 12.13
CA PRO A 89 -14.69 -6.39 13.10
C PRO A 89 -14.03 -5.26 13.91
N GLU A 90 -12.75 -5.37 14.20
CA GLU A 90 -11.95 -4.32 14.86
C GLU A 90 -11.14 -3.51 13.86
N ASN A 91 -10.84 -2.27 14.20
CA ASN A 91 -9.94 -1.45 13.41
C ASN A 91 -8.47 -1.88 13.63
N PHE A 92 -8.06 -2.04 14.88
CA PHE A 92 -6.79 -2.63 15.30
C PHE A 92 -6.76 -2.92 16.80
N ARG A 93 -5.85 -3.81 17.21
CA ARG A 93 -5.34 -3.88 18.59
C ARG A 93 -3.90 -3.37 18.60
N VAL A 94 -3.54 -2.56 19.59
CA VAL A 94 -2.16 -2.12 19.82
C VAL A 94 -1.70 -2.53 21.21
N ILE A 95 -0.50 -3.12 21.29
CA ILE A 95 0.19 -3.46 22.54
C ILE A 95 1.54 -2.76 22.47
N THR A 96 1.74 -1.79 23.38
CA THR A 96 2.95 -0.95 23.38
C THR A 96 3.19 -0.31 24.75
N THR A 97 4.32 0.36 24.90
CA THR A 97 4.59 1.29 26.01
C THR A 97 4.38 2.71 25.52
N ALA A 98 3.61 3.50 26.25
CA ALA A 98 3.37 4.91 25.92
C ALA A 98 4.70 5.69 25.81
N SER A 99 4.64 6.85 25.17
CA SER A 99 5.81 7.73 24.98
C SER A 99 6.42 8.24 26.29
N ASP A 100 5.69 8.16 27.41
CA ASP A 100 6.21 8.42 28.77
C ASP A 100 7.21 7.34 29.27
N GLY A 101 7.34 6.23 28.54
CA GLY A 101 8.22 5.10 28.86
C GLY A 101 7.75 4.24 30.07
N LYS A 102 6.53 4.41 30.55
CA LYS A 102 6.01 3.74 31.77
C LYS A 102 4.62 3.14 31.60
N THR A 103 3.71 3.87 30.96
CA THR A 103 2.32 3.43 30.81
C THR A 103 2.23 2.32 29.77
N HIS A 104 1.72 1.16 30.17
CA HIS A 104 1.42 0.07 29.24
C HIS A 104 0.11 0.34 28.54
N ILE A 105 0.09 0.18 27.22
CA ILE A 105 -1.09 0.29 26.38
C ILE A 105 -1.42 -1.11 25.84
N ASP A 106 -2.65 -1.57 26.07
CA ASP A 106 -3.27 -2.70 25.38
C ASP A 106 -4.69 -2.26 25.01
N ALA A 107 -4.88 -1.85 23.78
CA ALA A 107 -6.10 -1.19 23.35
C ALA A 107 -6.63 -1.77 22.04
N VAL A 108 -7.90 -2.18 22.05
CA VAL A 108 -8.65 -2.59 20.85
C VAL A 108 -9.53 -1.43 20.44
N LEU A 109 -9.42 -0.99 19.19
CA LEU A 109 -10.18 0.11 18.61
C LEU A 109 -11.19 -0.45 17.58
N PRO A 110 -12.48 -0.12 17.70
CA PRO A 110 -13.52 -0.58 16.78
C PRO A 110 -13.56 0.25 15.49
N CYS A 111 -14.22 -0.29 14.47
CA CYS A 111 -14.64 0.47 13.30
C CYS A 111 -15.85 1.35 13.61
N GLY A 112 -16.09 2.40 12.79
CA GLY A 112 -17.12 3.41 13.01
C GLY A 112 -16.64 4.59 13.84
N VAL A 113 -16.83 5.83 13.31
CA VAL A 113 -16.27 7.05 13.95
C VAL A 113 -16.81 7.26 15.37
N GLU A 114 -18.11 7.03 15.60
CA GLU A 114 -18.71 7.17 16.92
C GLU A 114 -18.16 6.14 17.91
N ALA A 115 -18.20 4.85 17.54
CA ALA A 115 -17.70 3.75 18.37
C ALA A 115 -16.19 3.92 18.66
N PHE A 116 -15.41 4.34 17.68
CA PHE A 116 -13.98 4.63 17.86
C PHE A 116 -13.77 5.78 18.85
N THR A 117 -14.56 6.86 18.71
CA THR A 117 -14.47 8.03 19.60
C THR A 117 -14.89 7.70 21.02
N ASP A 118 -15.97 6.91 21.19
CA ASP A 118 -16.42 6.43 22.50
C ASP A 118 -15.34 5.59 23.17
N ARG A 119 -14.75 4.64 22.43
CA ARG A 119 -13.69 3.80 22.95
C ARG A 119 -12.44 4.59 23.32
N MET A 120 -12.07 5.59 22.54
CA MET A 120 -10.96 6.50 22.87
C MET A 120 -11.24 7.29 24.15
N GLU A 121 -12.47 7.79 24.34
CA GLU A 121 -12.86 8.51 25.57
C GLU A 121 -12.85 7.60 26.81
N GLU A 122 -13.22 6.32 26.66
CA GLU A 122 -13.09 5.32 27.74
C GLU A 122 -11.63 5.09 28.13
N LEU A 123 -10.74 4.96 27.14
CA LEU A 123 -9.30 4.71 27.35
C LEU A 123 -8.59 5.96 27.87
N VAL A 124 -8.96 7.13 27.40
CA VAL A 124 -8.31 8.41 27.71
C VAL A 124 -9.38 9.48 27.95
N PRO A 125 -9.93 9.57 29.18
CA PRO A 125 -10.97 10.54 29.50
C PRO A 125 -10.58 11.98 29.16
N GLY A 126 -11.49 12.71 28.49
CA GLY A 126 -11.27 14.08 28.03
C GLY A 126 -10.67 14.22 26.64
N CYS A 127 -10.45 13.14 25.89
CA CYS A 127 -9.93 13.21 24.53
C CYS A 127 -11.01 13.38 23.46
N ARG A 128 -12.30 13.14 23.75
CA ARG A 128 -13.44 13.12 22.80
C ARG A 128 -13.37 14.24 21.77
N LYS A 129 -13.32 15.49 22.24
CA LYS A 129 -13.33 16.64 21.34
C LYS A 129 -12.19 16.64 20.32
N SER A 130 -10.99 16.27 20.74
CA SER A 130 -9.83 16.22 19.85
C SER A 130 -9.89 15.06 18.84
N ILE A 131 -10.53 13.95 19.19
CA ILE A 131 -10.79 12.82 18.27
C ILE A 131 -11.88 13.19 17.26
N GLU A 132 -12.98 13.80 17.71
CA GLU A 132 -14.03 14.30 16.81
C GLU A 132 -13.48 15.31 15.80
N ASP A 133 -12.65 16.27 16.26
CA ASP A 133 -12.01 17.25 15.39
C ASP A 133 -11.03 16.59 14.38
N PHE A 134 -10.27 15.58 14.81
CA PHE A 134 -9.43 14.80 13.91
C PHE A 134 -10.24 14.19 12.77
N PHE A 135 -11.34 13.51 13.07
CA PHE A 135 -12.19 12.89 12.05
C PHE A 135 -12.93 13.90 11.19
N ALA A 136 -13.37 15.03 11.75
CA ALA A 136 -14.03 16.09 11.00
C ALA A 136 -13.08 16.75 9.99
N ILE A 137 -11.87 17.13 10.42
CA ILE A 137 -10.84 17.71 9.56
C ILE A 137 -10.41 16.68 8.48
N GLY A 138 -10.21 15.43 8.87
CA GLY A 138 -9.85 14.36 7.93
C GLY A 138 -10.94 14.13 6.88
N LYS A 139 -12.22 14.19 7.25
CA LYS A 139 -13.35 14.13 6.29
C LYS A 139 -13.32 15.30 5.31
N GLU A 140 -13.10 16.51 5.80
CA GLU A 140 -12.96 17.71 4.95
C GLU A 140 -11.80 17.52 3.96
N CYS A 141 -10.68 16.90 4.39
CA CYS A 141 -9.55 16.60 3.52
C CYS A 141 -9.91 15.59 2.42
N LEU A 142 -10.69 14.55 2.74
CA LEU A 142 -11.21 13.60 1.75
C LEU A 142 -12.13 14.29 0.74
N ASP A 143 -13.05 15.13 1.21
CA ASP A 143 -14.00 15.85 0.37
C ASP A 143 -13.28 16.84 -0.56
N ALA A 144 -12.25 17.55 -0.07
CA ALA A 144 -11.40 18.41 -0.88
C ALA A 144 -10.64 17.65 -1.98
N GLY A 145 -10.13 16.46 -1.65
CA GLY A 145 -9.51 15.55 -2.61
C GLY A 145 -10.48 15.10 -3.70
N ASN A 146 -11.68 14.68 -3.32
CA ASN A 146 -12.74 14.28 -4.25
C ASN A 146 -13.18 15.44 -5.16
N TYR A 147 -13.34 16.64 -4.61
CA TYR A 147 -13.59 17.83 -5.41
C TYR A 147 -12.48 18.09 -6.42
N SER A 148 -11.23 18.05 -5.99
CA SER A 148 -10.09 18.24 -6.90
C SER A 148 -10.09 17.24 -8.06
N LEU A 149 -10.41 15.98 -7.80
CA LEU A 149 -10.54 14.94 -8.82
C LEU A 149 -11.71 15.21 -9.77
N SER A 150 -12.86 15.64 -9.27
CA SER A 150 -14.06 15.92 -10.09
C SER A 150 -13.84 17.04 -11.10
N VAL A 151 -12.97 17.99 -10.79
CA VAL A 151 -12.59 19.12 -11.67
C VAL A 151 -11.25 18.90 -12.39
N ASN A 152 -10.73 17.67 -12.43
CA ASN A 152 -9.44 17.30 -13.04
C ASN A 152 -8.26 18.18 -12.57
N GLY A 153 -8.21 18.49 -11.28
CA GLY A 153 -7.17 19.32 -10.65
C GLY A 153 -7.32 20.84 -10.88
N LYS A 154 -8.32 21.28 -11.66
CA LYS A 154 -8.61 22.71 -11.89
C LYS A 154 -9.49 23.28 -10.79
N THR A 155 -8.97 23.31 -9.57
CA THR A 155 -9.70 23.78 -8.40
C THR A 155 -9.91 25.29 -8.41
N ASP A 156 -11.11 25.74 -8.04
CA ASP A 156 -11.40 27.17 -7.79
C ASP A 156 -10.92 27.55 -6.39
N SER A 157 -10.04 28.55 -6.31
CA SER A 157 -9.43 28.98 -5.03
C SER A 157 -10.44 29.54 -4.05
N LYS A 158 -11.48 30.25 -4.53
CA LYS A 158 -12.53 30.81 -3.68
C LYS A 158 -13.38 29.68 -3.09
N TYR A 159 -13.79 28.75 -3.93
CA TYR A 159 -14.54 27.56 -3.50
C TYR A 159 -13.76 26.76 -2.45
N MET A 160 -12.43 26.55 -2.69
CA MET A 160 -11.55 25.85 -1.73
C MET A 160 -11.49 26.57 -0.37
N MET A 161 -11.37 27.89 -0.36
CA MET A 161 -11.32 28.67 0.87
C MET A 161 -12.66 28.67 1.63
N GLU A 162 -13.78 28.64 0.92
CA GLU A 162 -15.11 28.66 1.52
C GLU A 162 -15.54 27.28 2.06
N HIS A 163 -15.18 26.19 1.35
CA HIS A 163 -15.68 24.84 1.66
C HIS A 163 -14.66 23.95 2.36
N PHE A 164 -13.35 24.20 2.19
CA PHE A 164 -12.27 23.35 2.70
C PHE A 164 -11.18 24.17 3.44
N PRO A 165 -11.57 25.03 4.40
CA PRO A 165 -10.60 25.90 5.07
C PRO A 165 -9.60 25.12 5.95
N ASN A 166 -10.01 24.00 6.55
CA ASN A 166 -9.12 23.17 7.36
C ASN A 166 -8.14 22.39 6.49
N PHE A 167 -8.58 21.85 5.35
CA PHE A 167 -7.67 21.24 4.37
C PHE A 167 -6.53 22.21 4.00
N LEU A 168 -6.83 23.47 3.71
CA LEU A 168 -5.81 24.47 3.38
C LEU A 168 -4.88 24.75 4.56
N LYS A 169 -5.39 24.73 5.80
CA LYS A 169 -4.58 24.96 7.00
C LYS A 169 -3.64 23.80 7.31
N VAL A 170 -4.13 22.55 7.20
CA VAL A 170 -3.35 21.36 7.60
C VAL A 170 -2.48 20.79 6.48
N GLY A 171 -2.60 21.30 5.25
CA GLY A 171 -2.00 20.73 4.04
C GLY A 171 -0.47 20.60 4.05
N SER A 172 0.22 21.34 4.93
CA SER A 172 1.68 21.29 5.08
C SER A 172 2.13 20.88 6.49
N TYR A 173 1.22 20.38 7.32
CA TYR A 173 1.56 19.99 8.69
C TYR A 173 1.68 18.47 8.83
N SER A 174 2.62 18.07 9.71
CA SER A 174 2.76 16.68 10.13
C SER A 174 1.66 16.29 11.12
N VAL A 175 1.50 14.97 11.30
CA VAL A 175 0.53 14.37 12.23
C VAL A 175 0.67 14.96 13.63
N ASN A 176 1.88 14.90 14.21
CA ASN A 176 2.14 15.38 15.56
C ASN A 176 1.91 16.88 15.73
N LYS A 177 2.16 17.70 14.70
CA LYS A 177 1.84 19.13 14.74
C LYS A 177 0.34 19.38 14.84
N VAL A 178 -0.47 18.62 14.08
CA VAL A 178 -1.93 18.76 14.13
C VAL A 178 -2.48 18.22 15.46
N PHE A 179 -2.00 17.08 15.96
CA PHE A 179 -2.42 16.55 17.27
C PHE A 179 -2.19 17.56 18.40
N LYS A 180 -1.01 18.21 18.41
CA LYS A 180 -0.71 19.29 19.36
C LYS A 180 -1.62 20.50 19.20
N ALA A 181 -1.94 20.90 17.96
CA ALA A 181 -2.87 22.01 17.69
C ALA A 181 -4.30 21.69 18.16
N LEU A 182 -4.73 20.44 18.06
CA LEU A 182 -6.02 19.94 18.58
C LEU A 182 -6.02 19.77 20.10
N LYS A 183 -4.88 19.99 20.78
CA LYS A 183 -4.71 19.75 22.22
C LYS A 183 -5.06 18.32 22.64
N MET A 184 -4.80 17.37 21.76
CA MET A 184 -5.05 15.96 22.04
C MET A 184 -4.17 15.50 23.22
N PRO A 185 -4.74 14.81 24.24
CA PRO A 185 -3.96 14.25 25.34
C PRO A 185 -2.84 13.31 24.86
N ALA A 186 -1.69 13.31 25.51
CA ALA A 186 -0.50 12.55 25.07
C ALA A 186 -0.81 11.05 24.86
N LEU A 187 -1.51 10.42 25.82
CA LEU A 187 -1.87 9.00 25.69
C LEU A 187 -2.82 8.76 24.50
N ALA A 188 -3.70 9.71 24.17
CA ALA A 188 -4.54 9.61 22.98
C ALA A 188 -3.71 9.77 21.68
N GLN A 189 -2.69 10.65 21.68
CA GLN A 189 -1.74 10.74 20.55
C GLN A 189 -1.00 9.41 20.36
N ASP A 190 -0.56 8.79 21.43
CA ASP A 190 0.15 7.51 21.42
C ASP A 190 -0.71 6.40 20.76
N ILE A 191 -1.97 6.26 21.16
CA ILE A 191 -2.90 5.29 20.57
C ILE A 191 -3.21 5.65 19.11
N MET A 192 -3.49 6.91 18.83
CA MET A 192 -3.78 7.38 17.46
C MET A 192 -2.60 7.21 16.51
N ASN A 193 -1.37 7.22 16.98
CA ASN A 193 -0.19 7.03 16.14
C ASN A 193 0.04 5.57 15.72
N THR A 194 -0.70 4.58 16.19
CA THR A 194 -0.49 3.15 15.90
C THR A 194 -0.26 2.86 14.42
N TYR A 195 -1.04 3.46 13.54
CA TYR A 195 -0.97 3.21 12.09
C TYR A 195 0.18 3.91 11.34
N TRP A 196 1.12 4.61 12.04
CA TRP A 196 2.29 5.19 11.36
C TRP A 196 3.06 4.12 10.58
N GLY A 197 3.12 2.89 11.10
CA GLY A 197 3.81 1.76 10.47
C GLY A 197 3.26 1.38 9.10
N TYR A 198 1.97 1.58 8.83
CA TYR A 198 1.39 1.35 7.50
C TYR A 198 1.88 2.35 6.44
N LEU A 199 2.35 3.52 6.85
CA LEU A 199 2.92 4.53 5.96
C LEU A 199 4.46 4.59 6.06
N ALA A 200 5.03 3.85 7.01
CA ALA A 200 6.46 3.62 7.23
C ALA A 200 7.32 4.91 7.30
N ILE A 201 6.73 5.97 7.86
CA ILE A 201 7.42 7.23 8.16
C ILE A 201 6.88 7.79 9.48
N ASP A 202 7.76 8.30 10.33
CA ASP A 202 7.39 8.76 11.67
C ASP A 202 6.42 9.96 11.64
N ALA A 203 5.61 10.12 12.70
CA ALA A 203 4.53 11.10 12.78
C ALA A 203 5.00 12.57 12.86
N ASP A 204 6.29 12.82 13.07
CA ASP A 204 6.85 14.19 13.00
C ASP A 204 7.08 14.65 11.56
N ARG A 205 7.27 13.72 10.61
CA ARG A 205 7.45 13.98 9.17
C ARG A 205 6.22 13.62 8.35
N LEU A 206 5.44 12.62 8.78
CA LEU A 206 4.26 12.14 8.07
C LEU A 206 3.23 13.25 7.88
N SER A 207 2.82 13.50 6.62
CA SER A 207 1.76 14.44 6.30
C SER A 207 0.45 14.06 6.99
N TYR A 208 -0.16 15.02 7.70
CA TYR A 208 -1.48 14.83 8.31
C TYR A 208 -2.54 14.46 7.27
N LEU A 209 -2.51 15.06 6.07
CA LEU A 209 -3.46 14.72 4.99
C LEU A 209 -3.41 13.23 4.65
N GLN A 210 -2.20 12.68 4.49
CA GLN A 210 -2.03 11.29 4.14
C GLN A 210 -2.52 10.37 5.26
N TYR A 211 -2.08 10.67 6.48
CA TYR A 211 -2.44 9.88 7.66
C TYR A 211 -3.94 9.93 7.97
N SER A 212 -4.49 11.13 8.03
CA SER A 212 -5.92 11.29 8.35
C SER A 212 -6.84 10.69 7.29
N ASN A 213 -6.46 10.76 6.01
CA ASN A 213 -7.20 10.11 4.94
C ASN A 213 -7.23 8.59 5.16
N MET A 214 -6.08 7.95 5.41
CA MET A 214 -6.00 6.52 5.67
C MET A 214 -6.84 6.11 6.87
N VAL A 215 -6.66 6.76 8.03
CA VAL A 215 -7.41 6.44 9.25
C VAL A 215 -8.91 6.65 9.06
N ASN A 216 -9.34 7.75 8.41
CA ASN A 216 -10.75 7.97 8.09
C ASN A 216 -11.34 6.86 7.22
N LEU A 217 -10.58 6.37 6.23
CA LEU A 217 -11.06 5.33 5.31
C LEU A 217 -11.22 3.97 6.04
N TYR A 218 -10.26 3.60 6.88
CA TYR A 218 -10.36 2.40 7.72
C TYR A 218 -11.53 2.49 8.71
N VAL A 219 -11.61 3.57 9.46
CA VAL A 219 -12.61 3.71 10.51
C VAL A 219 -14.03 3.86 9.95
N ARG A 220 -14.23 4.55 8.81
CA ARG A 220 -15.57 4.79 8.25
C ARG A 220 -16.11 3.62 7.44
N HIS A 221 -15.26 2.93 6.69
CA HIS A 221 -15.68 1.83 5.82
C HIS A 221 -15.43 0.45 6.43
N GLY A 222 -14.56 0.38 7.45
CA GLY A 222 -14.06 -0.87 7.99
C GLY A 222 -12.95 -1.48 7.11
N ALA A 223 -12.12 -2.29 7.72
CA ALA A 223 -11.16 -3.14 7.03
C ALA A 223 -11.86 -4.37 6.44
N TRP A 224 -11.32 -4.91 5.34
CA TRP A 224 -11.91 -6.04 4.63
C TRP A 224 -10.83 -6.96 4.08
N ILE A 225 -11.10 -8.26 4.03
CA ILE A 225 -10.21 -9.26 3.43
C ILE A 225 -10.98 -10.14 2.44
N PRO A 226 -10.33 -10.62 1.36
CA PRO A 226 -10.90 -11.64 0.48
C PRO A 226 -11.13 -12.97 1.21
N ASP A 227 -12.04 -13.80 0.69
CA ASP A 227 -12.31 -15.13 1.26
C ASP A 227 -11.07 -16.04 1.27
N LYS A 228 -10.15 -15.82 0.35
CA LYS A 228 -8.84 -16.49 0.32
C LYS A 228 -7.74 -15.44 0.43
N THR A 229 -6.85 -15.39 -0.54
CA THR A 229 -5.75 -14.41 -0.56
C THR A 229 -6.04 -13.25 -1.52
N SER A 230 -5.24 -12.20 -1.43
CA SER A 230 -5.31 -11.08 -2.39
C SER A 230 -5.05 -11.48 -3.84
N HIS A 231 -4.56 -12.71 -4.07
CA HIS A 231 -4.42 -13.26 -5.41
C HIS A 231 -5.77 -13.44 -6.13
N GLU A 232 -6.88 -13.64 -5.40
CA GLU A 232 -8.23 -13.63 -5.98
C GLU A 232 -8.58 -12.27 -6.60
N LEU A 233 -8.22 -11.17 -5.94
CA LEU A 233 -8.41 -9.81 -6.45
C LEU A 233 -7.67 -9.61 -7.78
N THR A 234 -6.40 -9.97 -7.83
CA THR A 234 -5.56 -9.76 -9.01
C THR A 234 -5.90 -10.70 -10.16
N THR A 235 -6.23 -11.94 -9.86
CA THR A 235 -6.72 -12.90 -10.85
C THR A 235 -8.07 -12.45 -11.41
N GLY A 236 -9.00 -12.02 -10.56
CA GLY A 236 -10.29 -11.50 -10.97
C GLY A 236 -10.17 -10.26 -11.88
N MET A 237 -9.29 -9.32 -11.54
CA MET A 237 -9.02 -8.17 -12.44
C MET A 237 -8.42 -8.62 -13.78
N LEU A 238 -7.51 -9.60 -13.79
CA LEU A 238 -6.94 -10.15 -15.03
C LEU A 238 -8.01 -10.81 -15.91
N GLU A 239 -8.88 -11.62 -15.32
CA GLU A 239 -9.98 -12.28 -16.03
C GLU A 239 -10.95 -11.24 -16.65
N ARG A 240 -11.31 -10.21 -15.89
CA ARG A 240 -12.14 -9.11 -16.40
C ARG A 240 -11.45 -8.32 -17.50
N PHE A 241 -10.16 -8.04 -17.37
CA PHE A 241 -9.37 -7.40 -18.42
C PHE A 241 -9.42 -8.19 -19.72
N ARG A 242 -9.19 -9.51 -19.65
CA ARG A 242 -9.29 -10.40 -20.83
C ARG A 242 -10.71 -10.45 -21.40
N ALA A 243 -11.71 -10.54 -20.54
CA ALA A 243 -13.11 -10.54 -20.97
C ALA A 243 -13.52 -9.23 -21.69
N MET A 244 -12.87 -8.11 -21.37
CA MET A 244 -13.03 -6.83 -22.07
C MET A 244 -12.18 -6.70 -23.36
N GLY A 245 -11.53 -7.79 -23.81
CA GLY A 245 -10.73 -7.82 -25.03
C GLY A 245 -9.25 -7.41 -24.86
N GLY A 246 -8.75 -7.34 -23.64
CA GLY A 246 -7.35 -7.06 -23.37
C GLY A 246 -6.44 -8.29 -23.55
N ASP A 247 -5.25 -8.08 -24.05
CA ASP A 247 -4.21 -9.10 -24.17
C ASP A 247 -3.25 -9.07 -23.00
N ALA A 248 -2.90 -10.23 -22.42
CA ALA A 248 -1.96 -10.35 -21.32
C ALA A 248 -0.89 -11.39 -21.60
N TRP A 249 0.39 -10.96 -21.57
CA TRP A 249 1.55 -11.80 -21.77
C TRP A 249 2.34 -11.94 -20.47
N PHE A 250 2.42 -13.16 -19.96
CA PHE A 250 3.24 -13.55 -18.81
C PHE A 250 4.58 -14.13 -19.31
N ASP A 251 5.57 -14.27 -18.42
CA ASP A 251 6.95 -14.60 -18.79
C ASP A 251 7.46 -13.67 -19.92
N CYS A 252 7.00 -12.40 -19.88
CA CYS A 252 7.31 -11.38 -20.87
C CYS A 252 7.92 -10.16 -20.17
N THR A 253 9.24 -10.01 -20.35
CA THR A 253 9.99 -8.91 -19.75
C THR A 253 10.02 -7.72 -20.70
N ALA A 254 9.54 -6.56 -20.26
CA ALA A 254 9.80 -5.30 -20.93
C ALA A 254 11.25 -4.88 -20.61
N GLU A 255 12.04 -4.69 -21.63
CA GLU A 255 13.48 -4.42 -21.54
C GLU A 255 13.80 -2.94 -21.76
N GLN A 256 13.10 -2.30 -22.71
CA GLN A 256 13.31 -0.90 -23.06
C GLN A 256 12.02 -0.25 -23.56
N ILE A 257 11.83 1.01 -23.23
CA ILE A 257 10.81 1.87 -23.83
C ILE A 257 11.46 2.61 -24.99
N LEU A 258 10.82 2.54 -26.16
CA LEU A 258 11.35 3.10 -27.40
C LEU A 258 10.74 4.47 -27.67
N PHE A 259 11.54 5.37 -28.23
CA PHE A 259 11.16 6.76 -28.48
C PHE A 259 11.43 7.14 -29.95
N ASP A 260 10.59 8.01 -30.47
CA ASP A 260 10.77 8.61 -31.81
C ASP A 260 11.67 9.88 -31.75
N ASP A 261 11.92 10.50 -32.88
CA ASP A 261 12.74 11.72 -33.02
C ASP A 261 12.16 12.92 -32.23
N ASN A 262 10.86 12.88 -31.89
CA ASN A 262 10.17 13.89 -31.09
C ASN A 262 10.22 13.59 -29.59
N LYS A 263 11.03 12.61 -29.18
CA LYS A 263 11.14 12.14 -27.78
C LYS A 263 9.81 11.63 -27.21
N ALA A 264 8.93 11.13 -28.06
CA ALA A 264 7.67 10.53 -27.67
C ALA A 264 7.76 9.00 -27.72
N VAL A 265 7.07 8.31 -26.83
CA VAL A 265 6.99 6.84 -26.87
C VAL A 265 6.50 6.37 -28.24
N CYS A 266 7.21 5.42 -28.85
CA CYS A 266 6.80 4.78 -30.11
C CYS A 266 6.71 3.24 -29.99
N GLY A 267 7.16 2.65 -28.88
CA GLY A 267 7.07 1.20 -28.67
C GLY A 267 7.69 0.74 -27.35
N VAL A 268 7.64 -0.57 -27.17
CA VAL A 268 8.28 -1.28 -26.06
C VAL A 268 9.05 -2.47 -26.63
N GLN A 269 10.34 -2.56 -26.33
CA GLN A 269 11.15 -3.75 -26.57
C GLN A 269 10.92 -4.75 -25.44
N THR A 270 10.63 -5.98 -25.79
CA THR A 270 10.47 -7.09 -24.84
C THR A 270 11.37 -8.25 -25.26
N ASN A 271 11.56 -9.24 -24.37
CA ASN A 271 12.23 -10.51 -24.69
C ASN A 271 11.48 -11.33 -25.76
N ARG A 272 10.28 -10.91 -26.18
CA ARG A 272 9.48 -11.51 -27.26
C ARG A 272 9.42 -10.66 -28.53
N GLY A 273 10.18 -9.56 -28.59
CA GLY A 273 10.25 -8.63 -29.70
C GLY A 273 9.62 -7.27 -29.41
N VAL A 274 9.57 -6.43 -30.43
CA VAL A 274 9.08 -5.05 -30.35
C VAL A 274 7.56 -5.00 -30.47
N ILE A 275 6.95 -4.20 -29.62
CA ILE A 275 5.52 -3.87 -29.60
C ILE A 275 5.37 -2.39 -29.93
N GLU A 276 4.57 -2.07 -30.94
CA GLU A 276 4.31 -0.68 -31.33
C GLU A 276 3.19 -0.10 -30.47
N THR A 277 3.44 1.05 -29.83
CA THR A 277 2.47 1.84 -29.05
C THR A 277 2.96 3.26 -28.86
N LYS A 278 2.04 4.20 -28.67
CA LYS A 278 2.34 5.59 -28.30
C LYS A 278 2.18 5.86 -26.79
N HIS A 279 1.55 4.93 -26.06
CA HIS A 279 1.24 5.12 -24.64
C HIS A 279 1.68 3.91 -23.81
N VAL A 280 2.49 4.20 -22.80
CA VAL A 280 2.96 3.21 -21.81
C VAL A 280 2.49 3.61 -20.43
N LEU A 281 1.84 2.69 -19.74
CA LEU A 281 1.48 2.77 -18.33
C LEU A 281 2.38 1.80 -17.55
N CYS A 282 3.36 2.33 -16.81
CA CYS A 282 4.40 1.52 -16.19
C CYS A 282 4.16 1.37 -14.68
N ASN A 283 3.98 0.13 -14.21
CA ASN A 283 3.85 -0.24 -12.81
C ASN A 283 5.22 -0.57 -12.15
N GLY A 284 6.31 -0.26 -12.83
CA GLY A 284 7.66 -0.34 -12.29
C GLY A 284 8.02 0.89 -11.44
N ASN A 285 9.07 0.74 -10.61
CA ASN A 285 9.59 1.87 -9.84
C ASN A 285 10.25 2.90 -10.79
N PRO A 286 9.87 4.19 -10.75
CA PRO A 286 10.39 5.20 -11.68
C PRO A 286 11.91 5.34 -11.69
N SER A 287 12.57 5.26 -10.53
CA SER A 287 14.04 5.36 -10.47
C SER A 287 14.72 4.23 -11.26
N MET A 288 14.21 3.00 -11.13
CA MET A 288 14.73 1.86 -11.89
C MET A 288 14.41 1.96 -13.38
N VAL A 289 13.19 2.34 -13.72
CA VAL A 289 12.75 2.48 -15.12
C VAL A 289 13.56 3.57 -15.82
N TYR A 290 13.77 4.70 -15.19
CA TYR A 290 14.61 5.78 -15.74
C TYR A 290 16.08 5.35 -15.86
N ALA A 291 16.59 4.57 -14.93
CA ALA A 291 17.99 4.11 -14.97
C ALA A 291 18.26 3.02 -16.03
N THR A 292 17.25 2.20 -16.37
CA THR A 292 17.50 0.98 -17.17
C THR A 292 16.69 0.88 -18.47
N MET A 293 15.55 1.57 -18.57
CA MET A 293 14.61 1.37 -19.68
C MET A 293 14.37 2.61 -20.53
N VAL A 294 14.79 3.80 -20.08
CA VAL A 294 14.52 5.09 -20.74
C VAL A 294 15.82 5.80 -21.03
N PRO A 295 16.09 6.24 -22.29
CA PRO A 295 17.28 7.03 -22.61
C PRO A 295 17.32 8.34 -21.80
N PRO A 296 18.46 8.70 -21.19
CA PRO A 296 18.57 9.89 -20.34
C PRO A 296 18.13 11.20 -21.01
N GLU A 297 18.36 11.34 -22.31
CA GLU A 297 18.06 12.54 -23.11
C GLU A 297 16.57 12.81 -23.32
N VAL A 298 15.70 11.84 -23.02
CA VAL A 298 14.23 12.01 -23.09
C VAL A 298 13.60 12.31 -21.74
N ILE A 299 14.37 12.12 -20.66
CA ILE A 299 13.87 12.34 -19.29
C ILE A 299 14.01 13.81 -18.93
N PRO A 300 12.92 14.51 -18.53
CA PRO A 300 13.03 15.88 -18.04
C PRO A 300 14.00 15.97 -16.85
N GLU A 301 14.92 16.95 -16.86
CA GLU A 301 15.95 17.13 -15.81
C GLU A 301 15.34 17.16 -14.40
N ARG A 302 14.19 17.80 -14.26
CA ARG A 302 13.45 17.86 -13.00
C ARG A 302 13.05 16.47 -12.50
N MET A 303 12.70 15.54 -13.38
CA MET A 303 12.33 14.16 -13.01
C MET A 303 13.55 13.36 -12.58
N ILE A 304 14.71 13.58 -13.18
CA ILE A 304 15.98 12.98 -12.73
C ILE A 304 16.31 13.48 -11.31
N LYS A 305 16.24 14.81 -11.09
CA LYS A 305 16.48 15.39 -9.77
C LYS A 305 15.52 14.85 -8.72
N LEU A 306 14.24 14.70 -9.06
CA LEU A 306 13.21 14.16 -8.17
C LEU A 306 13.49 12.68 -7.84
N ALA A 307 13.79 11.86 -8.86
CA ALA A 307 14.09 10.43 -8.65
C ALA A 307 15.31 10.23 -7.73
N ASN A 308 16.33 11.09 -7.87
CA ASN A 308 17.52 11.04 -7.03
C ASN A 308 17.30 11.58 -5.60
N ALA A 309 16.34 12.48 -5.41
CA ALA A 309 16.03 13.06 -4.10
C ALA A 309 15.11 12.14 -3.27
N ARG A 310 14.32 11.28 -3.91
CA ARG A 310 13.37 10.39 -3.27
C ARG A 310 14.07 9.24 -2.57
N LYS A 311 13.64 8.95 -1.36
CA LYS A 311 14.04 7.75 -0.61
C LYS A 311 13.05 6.64 -0.85
N HIS A 312 13.56 5.42 -1.00
CA HIS A 312 12.70 4.23 -1.01
C HIS A 312 12.16 3.97 0.38
N CYS A 313 10.87 3.64 0.44
CA CYS A 313 10.18 3.35 1.68
C CYS A 313 10.73 2.07 2.36
N ALA A 314 10.21 1.75 3.53
CA ALA A 314 10.62 0.62 4.36
C ALA A 314 10.71 -0.72 3.59
N ARG A 315 11.57 -1.60 4.10
CA ARG A 315 11.82 -2.96 3.61
C ARG A 315 11.06 -3.96 4.47
N MET A 316 10.30 -4.80 3.85
CA MET A 316 9.43 -5.76 4.55
C MET A 316 10.19 -7.05 4.85
N PHE A 317 10.02 -7.53 6.09
CA PHE A 317 10.41 -8.85 6.55
C PHE A 317 9.17 -9.54 7.12
N VAL A 318 8.85 -10.73 6.62
CA VAL A 318 7.63 -11.45 7.00
C VAL A 318 7.95 -12.88 7.37
N VAL A 319 7.41 -13.33 8.49
CA VAL A 319 7.35 -14.73 8.89
C VAL A 319 5.94 -15.25 8.65
N TYR A 320 5.81 -16.22 7.79
CA TYR A 320 4.54 -16.90 7.51
C TYR A 320 4.51 -18.23 8.24
N LEU A 321 3.44 -18.47 8.99
CA LEU A 321 3.27 -19.65 9.82
C LEU A 321 1.96 -20.36 9.44
N GLY A 322 2.07 -21.64 9.08
CA GLY A 322 0.95 -22.58 9.01
C GLY A 322 0.93 -23.39 10.28
N LEU A 323 -0.13 -23.27 11.07
CA LEU A 323 -0.26 -23.91 12.39
C LEU A 323 -1.26 -25.07 12.31
N ASP A 324 -0.94 -26.22 12.90
CA ASP A 324 -1.78 -27.42 12.91
C ASP A 324 -2.87 -27.39 14.00
N LYS A 325 -3.21 -26.19 14.45
CA LYS A 325 -4.29 -25.88 15.38
C LYS A 325 -5.13 -24.73 14.85
N SER A 326 -6.41 -24.73 15.20
CA SER A 326 -7.28 -23.60 14.88
C SER A 326 -6.88 -22.35 15.68
N ALA A 327 -7.22 -21.16 15.17
CA ALA A 327 -6.99 -19.91 15.87
C ALA A 327 -7.67 -19.89 17.25
N GLU A 328 -8.87 -20.46 17.36
CA GLU A 328 -9.63 -20.57 18.62
C GLU A 328 -8.91 -21.43 19.66
N GLU A 329 -8.37 -22.60 19.26
CA GLU A 329 -7.62 -23.49 20.17
C GLU A 329 -6.34 -22.83 20.69
N LEU A 330 -5.73 -21.94 19.90
CA LEU A 330 -4.51 -21.19 20.25
C LEU A 330 -4.80 -19.87 20.97
N GLY A 331 -6.09 -19.48 21.13
CA GLY A 331 -6.46 -18.20 21.73
C GLY A 331 -6.16 -16.99 20.86
N LEU A 332 -5.98 -17.16 19.54
CA LEU A 332 -5.72 -16.10 18.57
C LEU A 332 -7.06 -15.53 18.07
N THR A 333 -7.65 -14.63 18.85
CA THR A 333 -8.99 -14.08 18.62
C THR A 333 -9.00 -12.76 17.85
N ASP A 334 -7.91 -12.02 17.89
CA ASP A 334 -7.78 -10.73 17.20
C ASP A 334 -7.21 -10.94 15.79
N TYR A 335 -7.74 -10.17 14.84
CA TYR A 335 -7.27 -10.24 13.45
C TYR A 335 -5.88 -9.63 13.29
N SER A 336 -5.71 -8.38 13.72
CA SER A 336 -4.43 -7.67 13.62
C SER A 336 -3.99 -7.06 14.95
N ILE A 337 -2.72 -7.27 15.33
CA ILE A 337 -2.15 -6.74 16.55
C ILE A 337 -0.84 -6.03 16.24
N PHE A 338 -0.80 -4.73 16.53
CA PHE A 338 0.43 -3.92 16.45
C PHE A 338 1.20 -4.05 17.77
N MET A 339 2.38 -4.67 17.70
CA MET A 339 3.27 -4.90 18.86
C MET A 339 4.50 -4.03 18.71
N GLN A 340 4.55 -2.93 19.46
CA GLN A 340 5.62 -1.95 19.42
C GLN A 340 6.29 -1.85 20.79
N ASP A 341 7.59 -1.56 20.86
CA ASP A 341 8.27 -1.32 22.12
C ASP A 341 7.95 0.06 22.68
N SER A 342 7.61 1.02 21.80
CA SER A 342 7.23 2.37 22.18
C SER A 342 6.16 2.94 21.25
N ALA A 343 5.23 3.72 21.79
CA ALA A 343 4.28 4.51 21.01
C ALA A 343 4.90 5.75 20.33
N ASP A 344 6.14 6.09 20.66
CA ASP A 344 6.90 7.16 20.00
C ASP A 344 7.36 6.67 18.62
N SER A 345 6.66 7.11 17.58
CA SER A 345 6.94 6.72 16.20
C SER A 345 8.34 7.11 15.69
N VAL A 346 8.93 8.20 16.21
CA VAL A 346 10.31 8.59 15.87
C VAL A 346 11.31 7.59 16.41
N LYS A 347 11.09 7.17 17.64
CA LYS A 347 11.93 6.14 18.31
C LYS A 347 11.80 4.80 17.58
N GLU A 348 10.58 4.39 17.25
CA GLU A 348 10.31 3.15 16.52
C GLU A 348 10.88 3.17 15.10
N TYR A 349 10.74 4.28 14.37
CA TYR A 349 11.37 4.45 13.05
C TYR A 349 12.90 4.30 13.12
N ASN A 350 13.53 4.94 14.12
CA ASN A 350 14.98 4.84 14.29
C ASN A 350 15.42 3.44 14.73
N SER A 351 14.63 2.72 15.53
CA SER A 351 14.92 1.33 15.90
C SER A 351 14.93 0.41 14.67
N GLY A 352 14.09 0.69 13.67
CA GLY A 352 14.02 -0.06 12.42
C GLY A 352 15.24 0.07 11.50
N LYS A 353 16.18 0.98 11.80
CA LYS A 353 17.40 1.18 10.99
C LYS A 353 18.48 0.13 11.20
N THR A 354 18.33 -0.75 12.19
CA THR A 354 19.26 -1.85 12.42
C THR A 354 18.53 -3.18 12.64
N LEU A 355 19.21 -4.28 12.42
CA LEU A 355 18.64 -5.61 12.61
C LEU A 355 18.47 -5.96 14.09
N GLU A 356 19.28 -5.36 14.96
CA GLU A 356 19.36 -5.66 16.39
C GLU A 356 18.30 -4.94 17.20
N THR A 357 18.02 -3.69 16.87
CA THR A 357 17.13 -2.82 17.66
C THR A 357 15.68 -2.87 17.23
N ASN A 358 15.39 -3.39 16.02
CA ASN A 358 14.02 -3.47 15.52
C ASN A 358 13.23 -4.59 16.21
N ASN A 359 12.30 -4.21 17.05
CA ASN A 359 11.36 -5.11 17.72
C ASN A 359 9.89 -4.79 17.37
N ASN A 360 9.66 -3.83 16.48
CA ASN A 360 8.33 -3.49 16.00
C ASN A 360 7.80 -4.60 15.08
N MET A 361 6.56 -5.02 15.26
CA MET A 361 5.89 -5.93 14.33
C MET A 361 4.38 -5.77 14.38
N VAL A 362 3.73 -6.21 13.31
CA VAL A 362 2.29 -6.46 13.28
C VAL A 362 2.06 -7.95 13.01
N SER A 363 1.15 -8.56 13.76
CA SER A 363 0.66 -9.92 13.51
C SER A 363 -0.69 -9.86 12.84
N VAL A 364 -0.95 -10.79 11.91
CA VAL A 364 -2.25 -10.97 11.25
C VAL A 364 -2.62 -12.44 11.31
N CYS A 365 -3.75 -12.75 11.97
CA CYS A 365 -4.35 -14.08 12.01
C CYS A 365 -5.59 -14.09 11.11
N TYR A 366 -5.45 -14.54 9.86
CA TYR A 366 -6.54 -14.53 8.89
C TYR A 366 -7.75 -15.35 9.32
N ASN A 367 -7.50 -16.45 10.05
CA ASN A 367 -8.54 -17.35 10.55
C ASN A 367 -9.36 -16.77 11.72
N ALA A 368 -8.91 -15.70 12.37
CA ALA A 368 -9.71 -15.01 13.38
C ALA A 368 -11.00 -14.41 12.79
N VAL A 369 -10.98 -14.05 11.50
CA VAL A 369 -12.13 -13.46 10.79
C VAL A 369 -12.74 -14.46 9.79
N ASN A 370 -11.92 -15.22 9.09
CA ASN A 370 -12.38 -16.19 8.10
C ASN A 370 -11.88 -17.61 8.45
N LYS A 371 -12.72 -18.40 9.09
CA LYS A 371 -12.40 -19.78 9.50
C LYS A 371 -12.00 -20.70 8.35
N ASN A 372 -12.36 -20.35 7.11
CA ASN A 372 -12.07 -21.14 5.91
C ASN A 372 -10.82 -20.64 5.15
N PHE A 373 -10.07 -19.69 5.72
CA PHE A 373 -8.86 -19.17 5.09
C PHE A 373 -7.77 -20.25 4.93
N SER A 374 -7.69 -21.19 5.86
CA SER A 374 -6.79 -22.35 5.83
C SER A 374 -7.57 -23.67 5.95
N PRO A 375 -6.92 -24.84 5.78
CA PRO A 375 -7.57 -26.14 5.98
C PRO A 375 -8.24 -26.28 7.35
N PRO A 376 -9.33 -27.05 7.48
CA PRO A 376 -10.04 -27.23 8.75
C PRO A 376 -9.11 -27.70 9.89
N GLY A 377 -9.28 -27.12 11.07
CA GLY A 377 -8.46 -27.41 12.26
C GLY A 377 -7.08 -26.77 12.25
N THR A 378 -6.82 -25.84 11.32
CA THR A 378 -5.55 -25.11 11.20
C THR A 378 -5.76 -23.62 11.23
N CYS A 379 -4.67 -22.84 11.33
CA CYS A 379 -4.71 -21.41 11.03
C CYS A 379 -3.43 -20.92 10.35
N VAL A 380 -3.55 -19.78 9.68
CA VAL A 380 -2.44 -19.03 9.07
C VAL A 380 -2.22 -17.76 9.85
N LEU A 381 -0.97 -17.57 10.29
CA LEU A 381 -0.51 -16.39 11.00
C LEU A 381 0.66 -15.77 10.22
N SER A 382 0.65 -14.47 10.01
CA SER A 382 1.82 -13.73 9.52
C SER A 382 2.33 -12.75 10.58
N LEU A 383 3.66 -12.68 10.72
CA LEU A 383 4.35 -11.69 11.55
C LEU A 383 5.17 -10.82 10.63
N THR A 384 4.87 -9.53 10.56
CA THR A 384 5.51 -8.59 9.65
C THR A 384 6.26 -7.52 10.44
N THR A 385 7.51 -7.26 10.09
CA THR A 385 8.25 -6.09 10.55
C THR A 385 8.81 -5.30 9.38
N LEU A 386 9.04 -4.00 9.62
CA LEU A 386 9.57 -3.08 8.63
C LEU A 386 10.96 -2.63 9.05
N TYR A 387 11.92 -2.79 8.14
CA TYR A 387 13.25 -2.23 8.28
C TYR A 387 13.37 -0.93 7.50
N MET A 388 13.98 0.07 8.12
CA MET A 388 14.17 1.40 7.53
C MET A 388 15.53 1.52 6.87
N GLU A 389 15.63 2.42 5.90
CA GLU A 389 16.89 2.72 5.20
C GLU A 389 17.62 1.44 4.73
N ASP A 390 18.91 1.34 4.95
CA ASP A 390 19.76 0.26 4.46
C ASP A 390 20.10 -0.80 5.54
N ALA A 391 19.18 -1.04 6.50
CA ALA A 391 19.39 -1.97 7.61
C ALA A 391 19.88 -3.39 7.21
N TRP A 392 19.62 -3.81 5.97
CA TRP A 392 20.02 -5.10 5.42
C TRP A 392 21.25 -5.06 4.51
N ALA A 393 21.86 -3.88 4.27
CA ALA A 393 22.93 -3.71 3.28
C ALA A 393 24.20 -4.50 3.63
N ASP A 394 24.52 -4.61 4.92
CA ASP A 394 25.74 -5.28 5.38
C ASP A 394 25.58 -6.79 5.63
N VAL A 395 24.40 -7.36 5.37
CA VAL A 395 24.18 -8.81 5.52
C VAL A 395 24.86 -9.54 4.38
N LYS A 396 25.93 -10.28 4.71
CA LYS A 396 26.67 -11.08 3.73
C LYS A 396 25.92 -12.34 3.36
N GLU A 397 26.23 -12.88 2.17
CA GLU A 397 25.59 -14.09 1.65
C GLU A 397 25.77 -15.28 2.62
N GLU A 398 26.97 -15.46 3.15
CA GLU A 398 27.27 -16.53 4.11
C GLU A 398 26.48 -16.42 5.43
N ASP A 399 26.11 -15.20 5.86
CA ASP A 399 25.38 -14.94 7.11
C ASP A 399 23.86 -14.86 6.91
N TYR A 400 23.41 -14.87 5.65
CA TYR A 400 22.02 -14.59 5.30
C TYR A 400 21.01 -15.53 5.99
N VAL A 401 21.24 -16.84 5.88
CA VAL A 401 20.31 -17.84 6.46
C VAL A 401 20.28 -17.75 7.98
N ALA A 402 21.46 -17.61 8.62
CA ALA A 402 21.55 -17.48 10.07
C ALA A 402 20.84 -16.20 10.57
N THR A 403 21.07 -15.09 9.89
CA THR A 403 20.43 -13.80 10.21
C THR A 403 18.91 -13.87 10.05
N LYS A 404 18.44 -14.39 8.92
CA LYS A 404 17.01 -14.59 8.64
C LYS A 404 16.34 -15.41 9.75
N ASN A 405 16.92 -16.56 10.10
CA ASN A 405 16.35 -17.46 11.10
C ASN A 405 16.38 -16.86 12.51
N ARG A 406 17.44 -16.14 12.87
CA ARG A 406 17.55 -15.43 14.16
C ARG A 406 16.46 -14.37 14.32
N ILE A 407 16.19 -13.58 13.27
CA ILE A 407 15.14 -12.56 13.31
C ILE A 407 13.76 -13.23 13.40
N ALA A 408 13.49 -14.25 12.58
CA ALA A 408 12.22 -14.97 12.61
C ALA A 408 11.95 -15.57 14.02
N ARG A 409 12.94 -16.21 14.63
CA ARG A 409 12.82 -16.73 16.00
C ARG A 409 12.48 -15.62 16.99
N ARG A 410 13.21 -14.50 16.96
CA ARG A 410 12.95 -13.36 17.85
C ARG A 410 11.53 -12.82 17.72
N MET A 411 10.98 -12.79 16.49
CA MET A 411 9.60 -12.34 16.24
C MET A 411 8.58 -13.33 16.83
N ILE A 412 8.79 -14.63 16.66
CA ILE A 412 7.93 -15.68 17.24
C ILE A 412 7.98 -15.60 18.78
N ASP A 413 9.18 -15.55 19.37
CA ASP A 413 9.36 -15.46 20.82
C ASP A 413 8.69 -14.21 21.40
N LYS A 414 8.79 -13.06 20.70
CA LYS A 414 8.11 -11.82 21.10
C LYS A 414 6.59 -11.99 21.04
N PHE A 415 6.06 -12.58 19.97
CA PHE A 415 4.63 -12.83 19.81
C PHE A 415 4.08 -13.68 20.96
N GLU A 416 4.70 -14.84 21.21
CA GLU A 416 4.29 -15.76 22.27
C GLU A 416 4.35 -15.08 23.65
N LYS A 417 5.45 -14.38 23.93
CA LYS A 417 5.63 -13.68 25.22
C LYS A 417 4.61 -12.55 25.42
N THR A 418 4.33 -11.77 24.36
CA THR A 418 3.43 -10.60 24.46
C THR A 418 1.98 -11.03 24.70
N LEU A 419 1.54 -12.10 24.05
CA LEU A 419 0.16 -12.58 24.18
C LEU A 419 0.00 -13.66 25.25
N GLY A 420 1.07 -14.23 25.80
CA GLY A 420 1.01 -15.34 26.73
C GLY A 420 0.49 -16.64 26.09
N VAL A 421 0.73 -16.84 24.79
CA VAL A 421 0.32 -18.01 24.00
C VAL A 421 1.54 -18.83 23.61
N GLU A 422 1.32 -20.10 23.28
CA GLU A 422 2.36 -21.00 22.78
C GLU A 422 1.94 -21.49 21.37
N ILE A 423 2.68 -21.06 20.33
CA ILE A 423 2.44 -21.46 18.95
C ILE A 423 3.57 -22.34 18.38
N THR A 424 4.76 -22.22 18.91
CA THR A 424 5.97 -22.92 18.43
C THR A 424 5.78 -24.45 18.26
N PRO A 425 5.16 -25.20 19.20
CA PRO A 425 4.96 -26.63 19.03
C PRO A 425 3.99 -27.02 17.90
N TYR A 426 3.19 -26.08 17.43
CA TYR A 426 2.14 -26.28 16.44
C TYR A 426 2.50 -25.73 15.06
N ILE A 427 3.74 -25.29 14.86
CA ILE A 427 4.21 -24.84 13.55
C ILE A 427 4.41 -26.07 12.66
N GLU A 428 3.55 -26.24 11.65
CA GLU A 428 3.67 -27.26 10.62
C GLU A 428 4.49 -26.75 9.43
N GLU A 429 4.25 -25.48 9.02
CA GLU A 429 4.98 -24.83 7.93
C GLU A 429 5.48 -23.45 8.37
N ILE A 430 6.71 -23.13 8.00
CA ILE A 430 7.31 -21.82 8.20
C ILE A 430 8.03 -21.36 6.95
N GLU A 431 7.68 -20.16 6.49
CA GLU A 431 8.43 -19.46 5.43
C GLU A 431 8.81 -18.07 5.89
N VAL A 432 9.93 -17.57 5.40
CA VAL A 432 10.42 -16.24 5.76
C VAL A 432 10.81 -15.46 4.52
N ALA A 433 10.09 -14.36 4.26
CA ALA A 433 10.47 -13.38 3.26
C ALA A 433 11.31 -12.26 3.89
N THR A 434 12.42 -11.94 3.24
CA THR A 434 13.31 -10.84 3.61
C THR A 434 13.20 -9.73 2.57
N PRO A 435 13.83 -8.56 2.76
CA PRO A 435 13.96 -7.56 1.70
C PRO A 435 14.52 -8.13 0.38
N TRP A 436 15.48 -9.05 0.44
CA TRP A 436 16.05 -9.72 -0.75
C TRP A 436 15.02 -10.61 -1.47
N THR A 437 14.09 -11.22 -0.73
CA THR A 437 12.96 -11.95 -1.32
C THR A 437 12.10 -11.00 -2.14
N MET A 438 11.79 -9.82 -1.61
CA MET A 438 11.00 -8.80 -2.33
C MET A 438 11.75 -8.24 -3.55
N CYS A 439 13.07 -8.00 -3.46
CA CYS A 439 13.88 -7.66 -4.63
C CYS A 439 13.74 -8.69 -5.74
N ARG A 440 13.86 -9.97 -5.40
CA ARG A 440 13.84 -11.07 -6.36
C ARG A 440 12.49 -11.23 -7.05
N PHE A 441 11.39 -11.25 -6.27
CA PHE A 441 10.08 -11.61 -6.80
C PHE A 441 9.28 -10.39 -7.30
N VAL A 442 9.40 -9.25 -6.63
CA VAL A 442 8.61 -8.04 -6.95
C VAL A 442 9.42 -6.99 -7.72
N ASN A 443 10.77 -7.12 -7.74
CA ASN A 443 11.67 -6.17 -8.40
C ASN A 443 11.59 -4.74 -7.85
N THR A 444 11.39 -4.62 -6.53
CA THR A 444 11.44 -3.33 -5.87
C THR A 444 12.86 -2.99 -5.43
N PRO A 445 13.30 -1.73 -5.53
CA PRO A 445 14.63 -1.34 -5.09
C PRO A 445 14.86 -1.71 -3.62
N GLN A 446 15.94 -2.44 -3.34
CA GLN A 446 16.33 -2.86 -1.98
C GLN A 446 15.22 -3.59 -1.20
N GLY A 447 14.21 -4.15 -1.88
CA GLY A 447 13.05 -4.79 -1.23
C GLY A 447 12.04 -3.83 -0.60
N SER A 448 12.00 -2.59 -1.08
CA SER A 448 11.02 -1.58 -0.64
C SER A 448 9.60 -2.08 -0.82
N ALA A 449 8.79 -2.01 0.25
CA ALA A 449 7.42 -2.49 0.27
C ALA A 449 6.45 -1.50 -0.39
N TYR A 450 6.65 -0.20 -0.19
CA TYR A 450 5.66 0.86 -0.43
C TYR A 450 6.07 1.93 -1.44
N GLY A 451 7.04 1.68 -2.30
CA GLY A 451 7.52 2.67 -3.24
C GLY A 451 8.45 3.69 -2.60
N TYR A 452 8.08 4.97 -2.57
CA TYR A 452 8.87 6.05 -1.96
C TYR A 452 8.30 6.50 -0.62
N GLU A 453 9.16 6.93 0.32
CA GLU A 453 8.73 7.59 1.57
C GLU A 453 7.79 8.76 1.28
N LEU A 454 6.77 8.90 2.13
CA LEU A 454 5.76 9.96 2.07
C LEU A 454 6.17 11.15 2.95
N ASP A 455 7.39 11.61 2.77
CA ASP A 455 7.94 12.78 3.48
C ASP A 455 7.11 14.04 3.18
N ASP A 456 7.17 15.05 4.03
CA ASP A 456 6.38 16.28 3.93
C ASP A 456 6.58 16.99 2.58
N TRP A 457 7.82 17.01 2.06
CA TRP A 457 8.16 17.60 0.77
C TRP A 457 7.71 16.77 -0.44
N ASP A 458 7.52 15.46 -0.31
CA ASP A 458 7.05 14.51 -1.36
C ASP A 458 5.68 13.90 -1.02
N SER A 459 4.86 14.64 -0.29
CA SER A 459 3.49 14.26 0.07
C SER A 459 2.60 14.09 -1.17
N MET A 460 1.42 13.49 -0.97
CA MET A 460 0.41 13.33 -2.03
C MET A 460 0.14 14.64 -2.79
N MET A 461 0.04 15.78 -2.10
CA MET A 461 -0.17 17.08 -2.74
C MET A 461 1.00 17.51 -3.62
N ALA A 462 2.23 17.28 -3.17
CA ALA A 462 3.42 17.55 -3.97
C ALA A 462 3.45 16.68 -5.23
N ARG A 463 3.14 15.39 -5.09
CA ARG A 463 3.08 14.43 -6.22
C ARG A 463 1.98 14.78 -7.22
N MET A 464 0.80 15.20 -6.76
CA MET A 464 -0.27 15.66 -7.65
C MET A 464 0.13 16.90 -8.47
N ARG A 465 0.83 17.87 -7.87
CA ARG A 465 1.35 19.06 -8.58
C ARG A 465 2.39 18.70 -9.65
N MET A 466 3.11 17.58 -9.47
CA MET A 466 4.11 17.09 -10.43
C MET A 466 3.50 16.32 -11.62
N MET A 467 2.18 16.18 -11.68
CA MET A 467 1.50 15.48 -12.79
C MET A 467 1.34 16.33 -14.04
N GLY A 468 1.76 17.59 -14.03
CA GLY A 468 1.76 18.46 -15.21
C GLY A 468 2.57 17.86 -16.36
N THR A 469 2.14 18.11 -17.60
CA THR A 469 2.72 17.51 -18.82
C THR A 469 4.19 17.85 -18.99
N GLU A 470 4.63 19.00 -18.52
CA GLU A 470 6.02 19.46 -18.55
C GLU A 470 6.96 18.64 -17.66
N ASN A 471 6.41 17.86 -16.75
CA ASN A 471 7.15 17.02 -15.81
C ASN A 471 7.11 15.53 -16.20
N GLN A 472 6.62 15.18 -17.41
CA GLN A 472 6.45 13.79 -17.82
C GLN A 472 7.20 13.49 -19.10
N VAL A 473 7.68 12.26 -19.21
CA VAL A 473 8.15 11.72 -20.48
C VAL A 473 6.93 11.50 -21.39
N LYS A 474 6.95 12.08 -22.60
CA LYS A 474 5.79 12.05 -23.50
C LYS A 474 5.38 10.61 -23.84
N GLY A 475 4.15 10.25 -23.53
CA GLY A 475 3.60 8.92 -23.74
C GLY A 475 3.87 7.90 -22.63
N LEU A 476 4.66 8.26 -21.59
CA LEU A 476 4.93 7.39 -20.43
C LEU A 476 4.28 7.94 -19.17
N LYS A 477 3.49 7.11 -18.49
CA LYS A 477 2.95 7.39 -17.15
C LYS A 477 3.26 6.26 -16.20
N PHE A 478 3.55 6.61 -14.93
CA PHE A 478 3.75 5.64 -13.86
C PHE A 478 2.47 5.38 -13.09
N VAL A 479 2.23 4.12 -12.73
CA VAL A 479 1.11 3.66 -11.92
C VAL A 479 1.60 2.91 -10.69
N GLY A 480 0.72 2.58 -9.74
CA GLY A 480 1.07 1.79 -8.56
C GLY A 480 1.63 2.62 -7.40
N ALA A 481 2.31 1.95 -6.46
CA ALA A 481 2.76 2.53 -5.20
C ALA A 481 3.78 3.68 -5.34
N ALA A 482 4.56 3.70 -6.41
CA ALA A 482 5.53 4.77 -6.66
C ALA A 482 4.93 6.00 -7.36
N SER A 483 3.60 6.03 -7.60
CA SER A 483 2.89 7.12 -8.26
C SER A 483 2.27 8.12 -7.26
N ILE A 484 1.03 8.55 -7.49
CA ILE A 484 0.41 9.72 -6.87
C ILE A 484 0.16 9.54 -5.36
N ARG A 485 -0.53 8.46 -5.02
CA ARG A 485 -1.12 8.31 -3.67
C ARG A 485 -0.19 7.58 -2.69
N GLY A 486 0.84 6.96 -3.20
CA GLY A 486 1.81 6.21 -2.40
C GLY A 486 1.39 4.75 -2.22
N ASP A 487 1.69 4.21 -1.06
CA ASP A 487 1.61 2.81 -0.68
C ASP A 487 0.19 2.23 -0.59
N GLY A 488 0.14 0.91 -0.48
CA GLY A 488 -1.06 0.12 -0.26
C GLY A 488 -1.78 -0.34 -1.53
N TYR A 489 -2.63 -1.34 -1.38
CA TYR A 489 -3.32 -1.98 -2.50
C TYR A 489 -4.35 -1.06 -3.16
N ASN A 490 -5.20 -0.43 -2.35
CA ASN A 490 -6.19 0.52 -2.85
C ASN A 490 -5.54 1.79 -3.42
N SER A 491 -4.44 2.27 -2.87
CA SER A 491 -3.68 3.39 -3.44
C SER A 491 -3.10 3.03 -4.81
N ALA A 492 -2.61 1.81 -4.99
CA ALA A 492 -2.11 1.32 -6.27
C ALA A 492 -3.25 1.19 -7.30
N ILE A 493 -4.41 0.63 -6.91
CA ILE A 493 -5.59 0.52 -7.78
C ILE A 493 -6.10 1.92 -8.19
N PHE A 494 -6.22 2.83 -7.23
CA PHE A 494 -6.60 4.22 -7.48
C PHE A 494 -5.64 4.90 -8.46
N SER A 495 -4.34 4.76 -8.24
CA SER A 495 -3.29 5.31 -9.10
C SER A 495 -3.40 4.76 -10.53
N GLY A 496 -3.54 3.44 -10.68
CA GLY A 496 -3.71 2.80 -11.97
C GLY A 496 -4.92 3.31 -12.74
N SER A 497 -6.08 3.34 -12.10
CA SER A 497 -7.32 3.85 -12.69
C SER A 497 -7.21 5.34 -13.08
N THR A 498 -6.62 6.17 -12.20
CA THR A 498 -6.48 7.62 -12.43
C THR A 498 -5.52 7.90 -13.60
N MET A 499 -4.35 7.26 -13.64
CA MET A 499 -3.38 7.48 -14.71
C MET A 499 -3.90 6.97 -16.06
N ALA A 500 -4.68 5.90 -16.08
CA ALA A 500 -5.35 5.45 -17.28
C ALA A 500 -6.39 6.47 -17.77
N LYS A 501 -7.19 7.08 -16.88
CA LYS A 501 -8.11 8.17 -17.24
C LYS A 501 -7.37 9.36 -17.87
N LEU A 502 -6.23 9.74 -17.33
CA LEU A 502 -5.39 10.80 -17.90
C LEU A 502 -4.81 10.40 -19.26
N THR A 503 -4.40 9.15 -19.43
CA THR A 503 -3.93 8.64 -20.74
C THR A 503 -5.03 8.68 -21.78
N LEU A 504 -6.26 8.28 -21.43
CA LEU A 504 -7.42 8.39 -22.31
C LEU A 504 -7.74 9.85 -22.71
N ALA A 505 -7.56 10.78 -21.78
CA ALA A 505 -7.73 12.22 -22.08
C ALA A 505 -6.64 12.74 -23.03
N ASP A 506 -5.41 12.25 -22.92
CA ASP A 506 -4.33 12.60 -23.85
C ASP A 506 -4.59 12.01 -25.23
N MET A 507 -5.01 10.74 -25.34
CA MET A 507 -5.39 10.11 -26.62
C MET A 507 -6.49 10.88 -27.33
N LYS A 508 -7.53 11.31 -26.59
CA LYS A 508 -8.61 12.12 -27.17
C LYS A 508 -8.12 13.42 -27.76
N LYS A 509 -7.19 14.13 -27.08
CA LYS A 509 -6.59 15.37 -27.62
C LYS A 509 -5.77 15.10 -28.89
N GLU A 510 -5.06 13.96 -28.95
CA GLU A 510 -4.31 13.56 -30.14
C GLU A 510 -5.19 13.20 -31.34
N GLU A 511 -6.40 12.71 -31.09
CA GLU A 511 -7.41 12.40 -32.13
C GLU A 511 -8.11 13.67 -32.66
N GLU A 512 -8.19 14.74 -31.83
CA GLU A 512 -8.85 16.03 -32.16
C GLU A 512 -7.91 17.06 -32.79
N GLY A 513 -6.58 16.89 -32.72
CA GLY A 513 -5.56 17.83 -33.23
C GLY A 513 -4.81 17.28 -34.42
#